data_4cde0a98cf3790020ff0d555631f98cf
#
_entry.id   4cde0a98cf3790020ff0d555631f98cf
#
_cell.length_a   1.000
_cell.length_b   1.000
_cell.length_c   1.000
_cell.angle_alpha   90.00
_cell.angle_beta   90.00
_cell.angle_gamma   90.00
#
_symmetry.space_group_name_H-M   'P 1'
#
loop_
_entity.id
_entity.type
_entity.pdbx_description
1 polymer ?
#
loop_
_entity_poly.entity_id
_entity_poly.type
_entity_poly.pdbx_seq_one_letter_code
_entity_poly.pdbx_strand_id
1 'polypeptide(L)'
;MIMIKDKKDCCGCWACENACPKHCIEMKEDFEGFRYPVVDEEACIDCGLCEKACPILHVDKENPFAQTAFLLQHKDKQVLRESTSGGAFTALGEWVISQGGVVFGAAFTDGFVVKHVMVDKVEDLRRFRNSKYVQSQIGDSYSKCKEILRGG
;
A
#
# COMPACT_ATOMS: atom_id res chain seq x y z
N MET A 1 13.02 13.20 -13.36
CA MET A 1 11.83 13.65 -12.60
C MET A 1 10.62 12.84 -13.06
N ILE A 2 9.80 12.28 -12.14
CA ILE A 2 8.62 11.50 -12.53
C ILE A 2 7.65 12.33 -13.35
N MET A 3 7.25 11.80 -14.49
CA MET A 3 6.27 12.42 -15.37
C MET A 3 5.26 11.37 -15.82
N ILE A 4 4.01 11.57 -15.47
CA ILE A 4 2.90 10.71 -15.90
C ILE A 4 2.27 11.38 -17.13
N LYS A 5 2.48 10.79 -18.31
CA LYS A 5 1.95 11.31 -19.57
C LYS A 5 0.44 11.16 -19.69
N ASP A 6 -0.07 10.01 -19.25
CA ASP A 6 -1.50 9.72 -19.22
C ASP A 6 -1.88 9.27 -17.80
N LYS A 7 -2.88 9.91 -17.22
CA LYS A 7 -3.33 9.61 -15.84
C LYS A 7 -3.71 8.14 -15.65
N LYS A 8 -4.25 7.45 -16.65
CA LYS A 8 -4.58 6.02 -16.59
C LYS A 8 -3.37 5.12 -16.32
N ASP A 9 -2.16 5.58 -16.61
CA ASP A 9 -0.92 4.86 -16.39
C ASP A 9 -0.39 5.03 -14.95
N CYS A 10 -1.06 5.83 -14.12
CA CYS A 10 -0.71 6.01 -12.71
C CYS A 10 -1.65 5.22 -11.80
N CYS A 11 -1.13 4.28 -11.04
CA CYS A 11 -1.92 3.52 -10.06
C CYS A 11 -2.09 4.23 -8.70
N GLY A 12 -1.62 5.46 -8.55
CA GLY A 12 -1.75 6.24 -7.32
C GLY A 12 -1.09 5.60 -6.09
N CYS A 13 0.04 4.91 -6.27
CA CYS A 13 0.68 4.12 -5.21
C CYS A 13 1.56 4.92 -4.24
N TRP A 14 1.76 6.22 -4.46
CA TRP A 14 2.58 7.12 -3.63
C TRP A 14 4.08 6.76 -3.55
N ALA A 15 4.55 5.77 -4.29
CA ALA A 15 5.96 5.35 -4.24
C ALA A 15 6.93 6.47 -4.61
N CYS A 16 6.59 7.28 -5.62
CA CYS A 16 7.41 8.42 -6.07
C CYS A 16 7.54 9.52 -4.99
N GLU A 17 6.44 9.86 -4.29
CA GLU A 17 6.45 10.83 -3.19
C GLU A 17 7.32 10.33 -2.02
N ASN A 18 7.10 9.07 -1.60
CA ASN A 18 7.90 8.48 -0.52
C ASN A 18 9.38 8.28 -0.87
N ALA A 19 9.72 8.11 -2.15
CA ALA A 19 11.11 7.97 -2.59
C ALA A 19 11.84 9.31 -2.74
N CYS A 20 11.13 10.44 -2.71
CA CYS A 20 11.73 11.75 -2.94
C CYS A 20 12.52 12.26 -1.72
N PRO A 21 13.86 12.39 -1.80
CA PRO A 21 14.66 12.84 -0.67
C PRO A 21 14.51 14.35 -0.40
N LYS A 22 13.94 15.09 -1.37
CA LYS A 22 13.67 16.53 -1.26
C LYS A 22 12.22 16.83 -0.89
N HIS A 23 11.36 15.81 -0.78
CA HIS A 23 9.92 15.98 -0.53
C HIS A 23 9.25 16.98 -1.47
N CYS A 24 9.72 17.03 -2.72
CA CYS A 24 9.21 17.93 -3.75
C CYS A 24 8.12 17.29 -4.61
N ILE A 25 7.57 16.15 -4.20
CA ILE A 25 6.46 15.47 -4.87
C ILE A 25 5.30 15.38 -3.88
N GLU A 26 4.13 15.86 -4.30
CA GLU A 26 2.89 15.80 -3.53
C GLU A 26 1.81 15.07 -4.33
N MET A 27 1.09 14.14 -3.71
CA MET A 27 -0.05 13.47 -4.33
C MET A 27 -1.29 14.36 -4.22
N LYS A 28 -1.62 15.10 -5.29
CA LYS A 28 -2.78 16.00 -5.35
C LYS A 28 -4.00 15.33 -5.96
N GLU A 29 -5.14 15.61 -5.36
CA GLU A 29 -6.45 15.13 -5.80
C GLU A 29 -6.90 15.89 -7.03
N ASP A 30 -7.40 15.16 -8.03
CA ASP A 30 -8.03 15.76 -9.20
C ASP A 30 -9.55 15.91 -9.03
N PHE A 31 -10.24 16.37 -10.08
CA PHE A 31 -11.68 16.62 -10.04
C PHE A 31 -12.54 15.34 -9.88
N GLU A 32 -11.99 14.16 -10.10
CA GLU A 32 -12.65 12.86 -9.90
C GLU A 32 -12.35 12.25 -8.52
N GLY A 33 -11.50 12.90 -7.70
CA GLY A 33 -11.11 12.45 -6.38
C GLY A 33 -9.94 11.47 -6.35
N PHE A 34 -9.25 11.26 -7.48
CA PHE A 34 -8.04 10.44 -7.55
C PHE A 34 -6.79 11.29 -7.34
N ARG A 35 -5.77 10.70 -6.74
CA ARG A 35 -4.53 11.40 -6.40
C ARG A 35 -3.42 11.04 -7.36
N TYR A 36 -2.76 12.09 -7.88
CA TYR A 36 -1.65 11.99 -8.82
C TYR A 36 -0.46 12.81 -8.34
N PRO A 37 0.79 12.42 -8.70
CA PRO A 37 1.98 13.14 -8.29
C PRO A 37 2.08 14.50 -9.00
N VAL A 38 2.30 15.54 -8.22
CA VAL A 38 2.65 16.88 -8.69
C VAL A 38 4.04 17.20 -8.16
N VAL A 39 4.96 17.56 -9.05
CA VAL A 39 6.35 17.84 -8.71
C VAL A 39 6.58 19.35 -8.61
N ASP A 40 7.21 19.80 -7.53
CA ASP A 40 7.80 21.11 -7.43
C ASP A 40 9.15 21.08 -8.17
N GLU A 41 9.18 21.62 -9.37
CA GLU A 41 10.33 21.60 -10.26
C GLU A 41 11.50 22.46 -9.73
N GLU A 42 11.20 23.52 -8.96
CA GLU A 42 12.24 24.39 -8.40
C GLU A 42 13.02 23.69 -7.26
N ALA A 43 12.33 22.85 -6.49
CA ALA A 43 12.94 22.07 -5.42
C ALA A 43 13.54 20.74 -5.90
N CYS A 44 13.24 20.31 -7.13
CA CYS A 44 13.66 19.03 -7.68
C CYS A 44 15.14 19.06 -8.10
N ILE A 45 15.92 18.09 -7.60
CA ILE A 45 17.35 17.91 -7.95
C ILE A 45 17.57 16.87 -9.06
N ASP A 46 16.53 16.41 -9.70
CA ASP A 46 16.51 15.43 -10.80
C ASP A 46 17.34 14.15 -10.55
N CYS A 47 17.26 13.62 -9.33
CA CYS A 47 18.01 12.42 -8.91
C CYS A 47 17.46 11.09 -9.46
N GLY A 48 16.30 11.07 -10.11
CA GLY A 48 15.68 9.89 -10.73
C GLY A 48 15.11 8.84 -9.77
N LEU A 49 15.16 9.04 -8.44
CA LEU A 49 14.69 8.04 -7.46
C LEU A 49 13.18 7.79 -7.55
N CYS A 50 12.39 8.81 -7.86
CA CYS A 50 10.96 8.69 -8.06
C CYS A 50 10.60 7.81 -9.27
N GLU A 51 11.37 7.90 -10.36
CA GLU A 51 11.21 7.05 -11.54
C GLU A 51 11.59 5.60 -11.21
N LYS A 52 12.72 5.38 -10.53
CA LYS A 52 13.15 4.06 -10.10
C LYS A 52 12.14 3.37 -9.16
N ALA A 53 11.44 4.14 -8.33
CA ALA A 53 10.42 3.62 -7.43
C ALA A 53 9.08 3.34 -8.12
N CYS A 54 8.86 3.81 -9.33
CA CYS A 54 7.58 3.70 -10.02
C CYS A 54 7.37 2.28 -10.59
N PRO A 55 6.37 1.51 -10.09
CA PRO A 55 6.13 0.15 -10.59
C PRO A 55 5.61 0.11 -12.03
N ILE A 56 5.06 1.23 -12.53
CA ILE A 56 4.55 1.32 -13.90
C ILE A 56 5.69 1.50 -14.90
N LEU A 57 6.74 2.24 -14.52
CA LEU A 57 7.92 2.43 -15.37
C LEU A 57 8.86 1.22 -15.37
N HIS A 58 8.79 0.40 -14.32
CA HIS A 58 9.62 -0.78 -14.12
C HIS A 58 8.76 -2.02 -13.91
N VAL A 59 8.09 -2.46 -14.97
CA VAL A 59 7.32 -3.72 -14.95
C VAL A 59 8.26 -4.87 -15.25
N ASP A 60 8.47 -5.75 -14.29
CA ASP A 60 9.12 -7.02 -14.52
C ASP A 60 8.23 -7.89 -15.42
N LYS A 61 8.68 -8.10 -16.66
CA LYS A 61 7.89 -8.79 -17.70
C LYS A 61 7.90 -10.32 -17.56
N GLU A 62 8.79 -10.87 -16.75
CA GLU A 62 8.95 -12.31 -16.61
C GLU A 62 8.70 -12.74 -15.16
N ASN A 63 7.62 -13.51 -14.97
CA ASN A 63 7.46 -14.30 -13.76
C ASN A 63 7.93 -15.73 -14.05
N PRO A 64 9.16 -16.13 -13.63
CA PRO A 64 9.71 -17.45 -13.92
C PRO A 64 9.03 -18.58 -13.13
N PHE A 65 8.13 -18.25 -12.21
CA PHE A 65 7.46 -19.23 -11.37
C PHE A 65 6.12 -19.65 -11.95
N ALA A 66 5.87 -20.97 -11.96
CA ALA A 66 4.54 -21.49 -12.24
C ALA A 66 3.55 -21.00 -11.17
N GLN A 67 2.47 -20.35 -11.61
CA GLN A 67 1.44 -19.89 -10.70
C GLN A 67 0.60 -21.07 -10.22
N THR A 68 0.39 -21.16 -8.90
CA THR A 68 -0.49 -22.15 -8.28
C THR A 68 -1.63 -21.43 -7.57
N ALA A 69 -2.86 -21.80 -7.91
CA ALA A 69 -4.05 -21.27 -7.24
C ALA A 69 -4.45 -22.17 -6.05
N PHE A 70 -4.79 -21.55 -4.94
CA PHE A 70 -5.27 -22.25 -3.75
C PHE A 70 -6.67 -21.75 -3.37
N LEU A 71 -7.54 -22.67 -3.01
CA LEU A 71 -8.80 -22.40 -2.33
C LEU A 71 -8.63 -22.71 -0.85
N LEU A 72 -8.87 -21.74 0.02
CA LEU A 72 -8.72 -21.93 1.45
C LEU A 72 -9.81 -21.20 2.25
N GLN A 73 -10.08 -21.75 3.46
CA GLN A 73 -10.97 -21.13 4.43
C GLN A 73 -10.29 -21.12 5.80
N HIS A 74 -10.50 -20.05 6.57
CA HIS A 74 -10.04 -19.97 7.94
C HIS A 74 -10.73 -21.03 8.81
N LYS A 75 -9.99 -21.66 9.73
CA LYS A 75 -10.54 -22.72 10.61
C LYS A 75 -11.49 -22.16 11.65
N ASP A 76 -11.24 -20.94 12.13
CA ASP A 76 -12.14 -20.24 13.03
C ASP A 76 -13.39 -19.77 12.29
N LYS A 77 -14.55 -20.28 12.73
CA LYS A 77 -15.85 -19.96 12.13
C LYS A 77 -16.28 -18.50 12.36
N GLN A 78 -15.79 -17.86 13.44
CA GLN A 78 -16.09 -16.45 13.68
C GLN A 78 -15.33 -15.57 12.69
N VAL A 79 -14.03 -15.81 12.51
CA VAL A 79 -13.22 -15.10 11.48
C VAL A 79 -13.85 -15.29 10.11
N LEU A 80 -14.28 -16.51 9.78
CA LEU A 80 -14.91 -16.80 8.49
C LEU A 80 -16.22 -16.03 8.30
N ARG A 81 -17.08 -15.93 9.32
CA ARG A 81 -18.35 -15.16 9.26
C ARG A 81 -18.14 -13.67 9.13
N GLU A 82 -17.06 -13.15 9.71
CA GLU A 82 -16.70 -11.71 9.66
C GLU A 82 -15.87 -11.35 8.42
N SER A 83 -15.54 -12.32 7.57
CA SER A 83 -14.78 -12.14 6.33
C SER A 83 -15.71 -12.21 5.12
N THR A 84 -15.42 -11.40 4.09
CA THR A 84 -16.17 -11.44 2.82
C THR A 84 -15.85 -12.70 2.00
N SER A 85 -14.69 -13.32 2.26
CA SER A 85 -14.19 -14.50 1.56
C SER A 85 -13.66 -15.52 2.57
N GLY A 86 -12.69 -16.34 2.22
CA GLY A 86 -12.18 -17.44 3.06
C GLY A 86 -11.38 -17.04 4.31
N GLY A 87 -11.15 -15.76 4.57
CA GLY A 87 -10.41 -15.30 5.77
C GLY A 87 -8.89 -15.48 5.69
N ALA A 88 -8.35 -15.70 4.49
CA ALA A 88 -6.91 -15.87 4.25
C ALA A 88 -6.06 -14.73 4.80
N PHE A 89 -6.52 -13.49 4.61
CA PHE A 89 -5.83 -12.31 5.11
C PHE A 89 -5.62 -12.40 6.63
N THR A 90 -6.66 -12.74 7.39
CA THR A 90 -6.55 -12.85 8.86
C THR A 90 -5.54 -13.92 9.26
N ALA A 91 -5.58 -15.12 8.64
CA ALA A 91 -4.63 -16.19 8.94
C ALA A 91 -3.16 -15.78 8.68
N LEU A 92 -2.90 -15.09 7.56
CA LEU A 92 -1.56 -14.58 7.24
C LEU A 92 -1.13 -13.47 8.22
N GLY A 93 -2.04 -12.55 8.56
CA GLY A 93 -1.77 -11.47 9.51
C GLY A 93 -1.47 -11.98 10.91
N GLU A 94 -2.23 -12.95 11.40
CA GLU A 94 -2.00 -13.63 12.69
C GLU A 94 -0.62 -14.31 12.72
N TRP A 95 -0.26 -15.00 11.63
CA TRP A 95 1.05 -15.63 11.52
C TRP A 95 2.18 -14.61 11.56
N VAL A 96 2.10 -13.52 10.78
CA VAL A 96 3.11 -12.45 10.76
C VAL A 96 3.28 -11.84 12.14
N ILE A 97 2.19 -11.48 12.82
CA ILE A 97 2.22 -10.89 14.17
C ILE A 97 2.80 -11.89 15.18
N SER A 98 2.48 -13.18 15.08
CA SER A 98 3.04 -14.21 15.97
C SER A 98 4.55 -14.37 15.84
N GLN A 99 5.14 -13.93 14.72
CA GLN A 99 6.59 -13.90 14.52
C GLN A 99 7.22 -12.55 14.93
N GLY A 100 6.47 -11.67 15.60
CA GLY A 100 6.93 -10.34 16.00
C GLY A 100 6.89 -9.31 14.86
N GLY A 101 6.25 -9.65 13.74
CA GLY A 101 6.10 -8.75 12.59
C GLY A 101 4.94 -7.77 12.73
N VAL A 102 4.80 -6.90 11.73
CA VAL A 102 3.72 -5.92 11.62
C VAL A 102 2.97 -6.08 10.30
N VAL A 103 1.72 -5.64 10.27
CA VAL A 103 0.87 -5.70 9.07
C VAL A 103 0.43 -4.30 8.69
N PHE A 104 0.66 -3.92 7.42
CA PHE A 104 0.11 -2.69 6.83
C PHE A 104 -1.12 -3.03 5.98
N GLY A 105 -2.15 -2.21 6.07
CA GLY A 105 -3.36 -2.40 5.28
C GLY A 105 -4.25 -1.18 5.25
N ALA A 106 -5.19 -1.18 4.32
CA ALA A 106 -6.18 -0.11 4.17
C ALA A 106 -7.27 -0.24 5.24
N ALA A 107 -7.50 0.83 5.99
CA ALA A 107 -8.53 0.91 7.02
C ALA A 107 -9.30 2.25 6.94
N PHE A 108 -10.56 2.23 7.34
CA PHE A 108 -11.28 3.47 7.61
C PHE A 108 -10.70 4.15 8.84
N THR A 109 -10.52 5.45 8.74
CA THR A 109 -10.14 6.36 9.83
C THR A 109 -11.27 7.36 10.06
N ASP A 110 -11.08 8.31 10.98
CA ASP A 110 -12.08 9.34 11.26
C ASP A 110 -12.51 10.09 9.99
N GLY A 111 -13.80 10.43 9.90
CA GLY A 111 -14.37 11.08 8.72
C GLY A 111 -14.52 10.20 7.49
N PHE A 112 -14.53 8.88 7.64
CA PHE A 112 -14.64 7.89 6.55
C PHE A 112 -13.48 7.94 5.55
N VAL A 113 -12.34 8.51 5.91
CA VAL A 113 -11.14 8.51 5.07
C VAL A 113 -10.48 7.14 5.14
N VAL A 114 -10.11 6.58 3.98
CA VAL A 114 -9.33 5.33 3.93
C VAL A 114 -7.85 5.64 3.86
N LYS A 115 -7.11 5.08 4.82
CA LYS A 115 -5.64 5.22 4.91
C LYS A 115 -4.98 3.87 5.06
N HIS A 116 -3.74 3.75 4.59
CA HIS A 116 -2.87 2.66 5.01
C HIS A 116 -2.40 2.94 6.43
N VAL A 117 -2.63 1.97 7.29
CA VAL A 117 -2.19 2.02 8.69
C VAL A 117 -1.44 0.75 9.04
N MET A 118 -0.60 0.81 10.06
CA MET A 118 0.13 -0.31 10.60
C MET A 118 -0.60 -0.89 11.82
N VAL A 119 -0.57 -2.20 11.98
CA VAL A 119 -0.99 -2.90 13.20
C VAL A 119 0.06 -3.96 13.57
N ASP A 120 0.23 -4.17 14.88
CA ASP A 120 1.13 -5.13 15.51
C ASP A 120 0.38 -6.09 16.46
N LYS A 121 -0.95 -5.99 16.50
CA LYS A 121 -1.82 -6.80 17.35
C LYS A 121 -2.87 -7.53 16.53
N VAL A 122 -3.15 -8.77 16.90
CA VAL A 122 -4.11 -9.64 16.22
C VAL A 122 -5.53 -9.04 16.22
N GLU A 123 -5.95 -8.45 17.34
CA GLU A 123 -7.25 -7.80 17.47
C GLU A 123 -7.49 -6.64 16.52
N ASP A 124 -6.43 -5.99 16.04
CA ASP A 124 -6.50 -4.87 15.11
C ASP A 124 -6.59 -5.30 13.64
N LEU A 125 -6.30 -6.56 13.32
CA LEU A 125 -6.41 -7.09 11.95
C LEU A 125 -7.82 -6.95 11.38
N ARG A 126 -8.86 -6.96 12.22
CA ARG A 126 -10.27 -6.75 11.80
C ARG A 126 -10.47 -5.44 11.03
N ARG A 127 -9.66 -4.41 11.27
CA ARG A 127 -9.73 -3.11 10.58
C ARG A 127 -9.46 -3.22 9.08
N PHE A 128 -8.70 -4.24 8.68
CA PHE A 128 -8.30 -4.47 7.29
C PHE A 128 -9.24 -5.41 6.53
N ARG A 129 -10.15 -6.10 7.24
CA ARG A 129 -11.13 -6.97 6.60
C ARG A 129 -12.04 -6.18 5.69
N ASN A 130 -12.53 -6.84 4.65
CA ASN A 130 -13.45 -6.33 3.65
C ASN A 130 -12.85 -5.24 2.75
N SER A 131 -13.36 -5.14 1.53
CA SER A 131 -12.90 -4.19 0.52
C SER A 131 -13.30 -2.75 0.86
N LYS A 132 -12.40 -1.81 0.60
CA LYS A 132 -12.65 -0.37 0.64
C LYS A 132 -12.61 0.11 -0.80
N TYR A 133 -13.78 0.50 -1.34
CA TYR A 133 -13.93 0.84 -2.77
C TYR A 133 -13.60 2.31 -3.07
N VAL A 134 -12.61 2.85 -2.36
CA VAL A 134 -12.05 4.19 -2.57
C VAL A 134 -10.53 4.12 -2.53
N GLN A 135 -9.85 5.07 -3.17
CA GLN A 135 -8.40 5.15 -3.14
C GLN A 135 -7.91 5.41 -1.72
N SER A 136 -7.05 4.53 -1.21
CA SER A 136 -6.45 4.68 0.10
C SER A 136 -5.25 5.63 0.07
N GLN A 137 -5.16 6.50 1.06
CA GLN A 137 -3.97 7.33 1.26
C GLN A 137 -2.86 6.49 1.89
N ILE A 138 -1.74 6.34 1.18
CA ILE A 138 -0.57 5.59 1.66
C ILE A 138 0.18 6.39 2.75
N GLY A 139 0.26 7.73 2.59
CA GLY A 139 1.02 8.58 3.50
C GLY A 139 2.48 8.14 3.63
N ASP A 140 2.97 8.04 4.86
CA ASP A 140 4.33 7.65 5.20
C ASP A 140 4.54 6.13 5.39
N SER A 141 3.59 5.30 4.97
CA SER A 141 3.61 3.85 5.24
C SER A 141 4.88 3.15 4.70
N TYR A 142 5.39 3.58 3.54
CA TYR A 142 6.65 3.01 3.00
C TYR A 142 7.86 3.38 3.85
N SER A 143 7.92 4.63 4.33
CA SER A 143 9.01 5.07 5.20
C SER A 143 9.01 4.33 6.53
N LYS A 144 7.83 4.17 7.16
CA LYS A 144 7.65 3.38 8.39
C LYS A 144 8.04 1.91 8.19
N CYS A 145 7.59 1.30 7.09
CA CYS A 145 7.96 -0.08 6.76
C CYS A 145 9.49 -0.22 6.63
N LYS A 146 10.14 0.72 5.94
CA LYS A 146 11.60 0.74 5.79
C LYS A 146 12.34 0.89 7.12
N GLU A 147 11.85 1.72 8.03
CA GLU A 147 12.42 1.90 9.37
C GLU A 147 12.34 0.61 10.18
N ILE A 148 11.17 -0.04 10.19
CA ILE A 148 10.96 -1.32 10.89
C ILE A 148 11.90 -2.40 10.34
N LEU A 149 12.01 -2.53 9.02
CA LEU A 149 12.89 -3.53 8.38
C LEU A 149 14.39 -3.27 8.62
N ARG A 150 14.78 -2.05 9.02
CA ARG A 150 16.17 -1.72 9.35
C ARG A 150 16.49 -1.88 10.83
N GLY A 151 15.50 -1.82 11.67
CA GLY A 151 15.65 -1.87 13.13
C GLY A 151 15.45 -3.24 13.74
N GLY A 152 15.01 -4.24 12.96
CA GLY A 152 14.67 -5.59 13.44
C GLY A 152 15.64 -6.66 13.01
#